data_530e7e00ddc55a0abe4ea408c4d38be0
#
_entry.id   530e7e00ddc55a0abe4ea408c4d38be0
#
_cell.length_a   1.000
_cell.length_b   1.000
_cell.length_c   1.000
_cell.angle_alpha   90.00
_cell.angle_beta   90.00
_cell.angle_gamma   90.00
#
_symmetry.space_group_name_H-M   'P 1'
#
loop_
_entity.id
_entity.type
_entity.pdbx_description
1 polymer ?
#
loop_
_entity_poly.entity_id
_entity_poly.type
_entity_poly.pdbx_seq_one_letter_code
_entity_poly.pdbx_strand_id
1 'polypeptide(L)'
;NAGVSIATLDDAKKLYSGFDLCHAATSVSMTINGPAPMMLGFFMNVAIDQQCEKYIKANGLEKEVEQKIEAIYKQKGLKRPSYSGKLPEGNNGLGLMLLGVSGDEVLPKAVYEKIKAEAIATVRGTVQADILKEDQAQNTCIFSTEFALRMMGDIQQYFIHNQIQNFYSVSISGYH
;
A
#
# COMPACT_ATOMS: atom_id res chain seq x y z
N ASN A 1 12.24 -6.87 -21.01
CA ASN A 1 11.34 -6.06 -20.20
C ASN A 1 11.77 -6.18 -18.75
N ALA A 2 11.89 -5.08 -18.05
CA ALA A 2 12.22 -5.02 -16.63
C ALA A 2 11.04 -4.40 -15.86
N GLY A 3 10.87 -4.84 -14.61
CA GLY A 3 9.80 -4.35 -13.73
C GLY A 3 8.50 -5.14 -13.84
N VAL A 4 7.55 -4.77 -13.00
CA VAL A 4 6.21 -5.34 -12.92
C VAL A 4 5.16 -4.23 -13.05
N SER A 5 4.02 -4.56 -13.66
CA SER A 5 2.91 -3.61 -13.76
C SER A 5 2.10 -3.64 -12.47
N ILE A 6 2.00 -2.50 -11.79
CA ILE A 6 1.17 -2.30 -10.60
C ILE A 6 0.13 -1.25 -10.95
N ALA A 7 -1.04 -1.69 -11.35
CA ALA A 7 -2.15 -0.84 -11.77
C ALA A 7 -3.29 -0.77 -10.74
N THR A 8 -3.34 -1.72 -9.83
CA THR A 8 -4.40 -1.85 -8.82
C THR A 8 -3.82 -2.11 -7.44
N LEU A 9 -4.66 -1.91 -6.40
CA LEU A 9 -4.31 -2.30 -5.04
C LEU A 9 -4.02 -3.79 -4.91
N ASP A 10 -4.74 -4.65 -5.63
CA ASP A 10 -4.51 -6.09 -5.63
C ASP A 10 -3.16 -6.48 -6.22
N ASP A 11 -2.67 -5.75 -7.24
CA ASP A 11 -1.33 -5.95 -7.76
C ASP A 11 -0.27 -5.59 -6.71
N ALA A 12 -0.49 -4.50 -5.97
CA ALA A 12 0.38 -4.12 -4.86
C ALA A 12 0.35 -5.16 -3.72
N LYS A 13 -0.83 -5.73 -3.38
CA LYS A 13 -0.95 -6.83 -2.41
C LYS A 13 -0.15 -8.06 -2.84
N LYS A 14 -0.19 -8.40 -4.13
CA LYS A 14 0.60 -9.51 -4.68
C LYS A 14 2.10 -9.22 -4.64
N LEU A 15 2.51 -7.99 -4.98
CA LEU A 15 3.90 -7.56 -4.97
C LEU A 15 4.52 -7.68 -3.56
N TYR A 16 3.80 -7.17 -2.56
CA TYR A 16 4.28 -7.16 -1.17
C TYR A 16 3.87 -8.40 -0.36
N SER A 17 3.29 -9.43 -1.01
CA SER A 17 2.87 -10.63 -0.30
C SER A 17 4.05 -11.31 0.41
N GLY A 18 3.81 -11.75 1.64
CA GLY A 18 4.83 -12.41 2.45
C GLY A 18 5.84 -11.47 3.13
N PHE A 19 5.85 -10.18 2.80
CA PHE A 19 6.62 -9.16 3.51
C PHE A 19 5.70 -8.44 4.50
N ASP A 20 5.88 -8.64 5.78
CA ASP A 20 5.15 -7.87 6.80
C ASP A 20 5.65 -6.42 6.79
N LEU A 21 4.85 -5.52 6.21
CA LEU A 21 5.22 -4.10 6.04
C LEU A 21 5.26 -3.33 7.36
N CYS A 22 4.67 -3.87 8.42
CA CYS A 22 4.72 -3.30 9.77
C CYS A 22 5.80 -3.94 10.66
N HIS A 23 6.60 -4.89 10.13
CA HIS A 23 7.66 -5.50 10.89
C HIS A 23 8.83 -4.52 11.08
N ALA A 24 9.42 -4.47 12.27
CA ALA A 24 10.48 -3.52 12.63
C ALA A 24 11.72 -3.58 11.72
N ALA A 25 12.00 -4.73 11.11
CA ALA A 25 13.11 -4.92 10.17
C ALA A 25 12.73 -4.63 8.71
N THR A 26 11.46 -4.29 8.42
CA THR A 26 11.00 -3.98 7.06
C THR A 26 11.02 -2.47 6.84
N SER A 27 11.65 -2.05 5.76
CA SER A 27 11.61 -0.67 5.26
C SER A 27 11.55 -0.70 3.75
N VAL A 28 10.66 0.10 3.17
CA VAL A 28 10.45 0.16 1.72
C VAL A 28 10.72 1.55 1.20
N SER A 29 11.62 1.66 0.23
CA SER A 29 11.87 2.90 -0.49
C SER A 29 11.22 2.83 -1.87
N MET A 30 10.38 3.81 -2.17
CA MET A 30 9.69 3.92 -3.45
C MET A 30 10.24 5.11 -4.22
N THR A 31 10.96 4.83 -5.31
CA THR A 31 11.46 5.85 -6.23
C THR A 31 10.43 6.10 -7.31
N ILE A 32 9.53 7.04 -7.05
CA ILE A 32 8.36 7.32 -7.89
C ILE A 32 8.14 8.83 -7.87
N ASN A 33 7.92 9.45 -9.03
CA ASN A 33 7.65 10.89 -9.09
C ASN A 33 6.15 11.18 -9.28
N GLY A 34 5.67 11.29 -10.49
CA GLY A 34 4.27 11.64 -10.76
C GLY A 34 3.23 10.78 -10.03
N PRO A 35 3.31 9.44 -10.07
CA PRO A 35 2.33 8.59 -9.40
C PRO A 35 2.60 8.36 -7.89
N ALA A 36 3.49 9.14 -7.26
CA ALA A 36 3.86 8.97 -5.85
C ALA A 36 2.67 8.91 -4.88
N PRO A 37 1.65 9.79 -4.94
CA PRO A 37 0.51 9.70 -4.04
C PRO A 37 -0.29 8.41 -4.21
N MET A 38 -0.45 7.95 -5.45
CA MET A 38 -1.20 6.74 -5.77
C MET A 38 -0.47 5.49 -5.23
N MET A 39 0.84 5.41 -5.47
CA MET A 39 1.65 4.28 -4.99
C MET A 39 1.79 4.30 -3.46
N LEU A 40 1.88 5.47 -2.85
CA LEU A 40 1.82 5.63 -1.39
C LEU A 40 0.48 5.12 -0.86
N GLY A 41 -0.62 5.49 -1.49
CA GLY A 41 -1.95 4.99 -1.14
C GLY A 41 -2.05 3.47 -1.24
N PHE A 42 -1.54 2.85 -2.29
CA PHE A 42 -1.47 1.39 -2.41
C PHE A 42 -0.64 0.78 -1.29
N PHE A 43 0.56 1.29 -1.04
CA PHE A 43 1.44 0.79 0.01
C PHE A 43 0.78 0.82 1.39
N MET A 44 0.20 1.97 1.78
CA MET A 44 -0.48 2.12 3.07
C MET A 44 -1.66 1.15 3.21
N ASN A 45 -2.48 1.00 2.17
CA ASN A 45 -3.60 0.06 2.19
C ASN A 45 -3.14 -1.40 2.26
N VAL A 46 -2.05 -1.77 1.56
CA VAL A 46 -1.47 -3.11 1.71
C VAL A 46 -1.02 -3.37 3.14
N ALA A 47 -0.31 -2.42 3.76
CA ALA A 47 0.14 -2.55 5.14
C ALA A 47 -1.04 -2.72 6.11
N ILE A 48 -2.09 -1.93 5.97
CA ILE A 48 -3.30 -2.04 6.78
C ILE A 48 -3.95 -3.42 6.59
N ASP A 49 -4.15 -3.85 5.36
CA ASP A 49 -4.82 -5.13 5.06
C ASP A 49 -3.99 -6.33 5.52
N GLN A 50 -2.66 -6.27 5.49
CA GLN A 50 -1.81 -7.29 6.10
C GLN A 50 -2.03 -7.40 7.61
N GLN A 51 -2.18 -6.29 8.33
CA GLN A 51 -2.46 -6.31 9.76
C GLN A 51 -3.91 -6.77 10.04
N CYS A 52 -4.88 -6.43 9.17
CA CYS A 52 -6.23 -6.99 9.23
C CYS A 52 -6.20 -8.52 9.04
N GLU A 53 -5.45 -9.03 8.08
CA GLU A 53 -5.28 -10.48 7.89
C GLU A 53 -4.68 -11.16 9.12
N LYS A 54 -3.65 -10.57 9.73
CA LYS A 54 -3.06 -11.07 10.99
C LYS A 54 -4.08 -11.09 12.11
N TYR A 55 -4.88 -10.05 12.26
CA TYR A 55 -5.96 -9.99 13.25
C TYR A 55 -7.02 -11.08 13.01
N ILE A 56 -7.46 -11.26 11.76
CA ILE A 56 -8.43 -12.29 11.38
C ILE A 56 -7.92 -13.67 11.78
N LYS A 57 -6.68 -14.00 11.43
CA LYS A 57 -6.05 -15.29 11.76
C LYS A 57 -5.88 -15.48 13.27
N ALA A 58 -5.43 -14.45 13.98
CA ALA A 58 -5.22 -14.52 15.42
C ALA A 58 -6.52 -14.72 16.22
N ASN A 59 -7.66 -14.32 15.67
CA ASN A 59 -8.97 -14.43 16.30
C ASN A 59 -9.84 -15.57 15.73
N GLY A 60 -9.32 -16.38 14.80
CA GLY A 60 -10.05 -17.51 14.20
C GLY A 60 -11.25 -17.10 13.35
N LEU A 61 -11.19 -15.91 12.73
CA LEU A 61 -12.28 -15.32 11.96
C LEU A 61 -12.26 -15.67 10.46
N GLU A 62 -11.33 -16.51 10.02
CA GLU A 62 -11.07 -16.78 8.60
C GLU A 62 -12.33 -17.25 7.87
N LYS A 63 -13.11 -18.17 8.48
CA LYS A 63 -14.33 -18.70 7.87
C LYS A 63 -15.43 -17.64 7.74
N GLU A 64 -15.59 -16.80 8.77
CA GLU A 64 -16.57 -15.71 8.76
C GLU A 64 -16.23 -14.68 7.68
N VAL A 65 -14.96 -14.30 7.62
CA VAL A 65 -14.47 -13.34 6.63
C VAL A 65 -14.59 -13.90 5.22
N GLU A 66 -14.25 -15.17 5.00
CA GLU A 66 -14.41 -15.81 3.69
C GLU A 66 -15.87 -15.79 3.22
N GLN A 67 -16.82 -16.11 4.10
CA GLN A 67 -18.25 -16.02 3.78
C GLN A 67 -18.68 -14.60 3.42
N LYS A 68 -18.17 -13.58 4.12
CA LYS A 68 -18.44 -12.18 3.78
C LYS A 68 -17.90 -11.81 2.38
N ILE A 69 -16.67 -12.22 2.09
CA ILE A 69 -16.05 -11.96 0.78
C ILE A 69 -16.84 -12.64 -0.34
N GLU A 70 -17.22 -13.89 -0.16
CA GLU A 70 -18.05 -14.63 -1.13
C GLU A 70 -19.40 -13.92 -1.36
N ALA A 71 -20.04 -13.44 -0.29
CA ALA A 71 -21.30 -12.70 -0.40
C ALA A 71 -21.13 -11.39 -1.19
N ILE A 72 -20.04 -10.63 -0.92
CA ILE A 72 -19.69 -9.41 -1.66
C ILE A 72 -19.55 -9.69 -3.16
N TYR A 73 -18.79 -10.72 -3.52
CA TYR A 73 -18.54 -11.04 -4.92
C TYR A 73 -19.78 -11.64 -5.62
N LYS A 74 -20.58 -12.41 -4.91
CA LYS A 74 -21.87 -12.88 -5.41
C LYS A 74 -22.82 -11.70 -5.72
N GLN A 75 -22.85 -10.70 -4.85
CA GLN A 75 -23.67 -9.50 -5.06
C GLN A 75 -23.14 -8.66 -6.23
N LYS A 76 -21.82 -8.52 -6.37
CA LYS A 76 -21.18 -7.81 -7.49
C LYS A 76 -21.31 -8.54 -8.83
N GLY A 77 -21.64 -9.83 -8.83
CA GLY A 77 -21.67 -10.66 -10.06
C GLY A 77 -20.30 -10.82 -10.73
N LEU A 78 -19.23 -10.67 -9.97
CA LEU A 78 -17.85 -10.70 -10.46
C LEU A 78 -17.10 -11.91 -9.90
N LYS A 79 -16.04 -12.31 -10.61
CA LYS A 79 -15.10 -13.30 -10.10
C LYS A 79 -14.11 -12.63 -9.15
N ARG A 80 -13.93 -13.22 -7.96
CA ARG A 80 -12.94 -12.76 -7.00
C ARG A 80 -11.52 -12.84 -7.57
N PRO A 81 -10.69 -11.80 -7.40
CA PRO A 81 -9.27 -11.88 -7.72
C PRO A 81 -8.57 -12.96 -6.92
N SER A 82 -7.60 -13.61 -7.54
CA SER A 82 -6.80 -14.65 -6.89
C SER A 82 -5.33 -14.49 -7.27
N TYR A 83 -4.46 -15.04 -6.44
CA TYR A 83 -3.06 -15.21 -6.80
C TYR A 83 -2.93 -16.45 -7.68
N SER A 84 -2.27 -16.30 -8.83
CA SER A 84 -2.04 -17.43 -9.76
C SER A 84 -0.59 -17.89 -9.66
N GLY A 85 -0.41 -19.20 -9.55
CA GLY A 85 0.90 -19.83 -9.47
C GLY A 85 1.29 -20.23 -8.06
N LYS A 86 2.50 -20.77 -7.94
CA LYS A 86 3.09 -21.18 -6.65
C LYS A 86 3.78 -19.99 -5.99
N LEU A 87 3.55 -19.81 -4.70
CA LEU A 87 4.30 -18.82 -3.93
C LEU A 87 5.79 -19.17 -3.93
N PRO A 88 6.68 -18.15 -4.00
CA PRO A 88 8.10 -18.35 -3.82
C PRO A 88 8.41 -19.02 -2.48
N GLU A 89 9.55 -19.70 -2.41
CA GLU A 89 10.02 -20.29 -1.17
C GLU A 89 10.20 -19.21 -0.10
N GLY A 90 9.72 -19.47 1.12
CA GLY A 90 9.72 -18.52 2.22
C GLY A 90 8.59 -17.50 2.23
N ASN A 91 7.80 -17.39 1.16
CA ASN A 91 6.64 -16.51 1.13
C ASN A 91 5.42 -17.22 1.75
N ASN A 92 4.92 -16.68 2.86
CA ASN A 92 3.78 -17.23 3.60
C ASN A 92 2.41 -16.73 3.11
N GLY A 93 2.37 -15.93 2.04
CA GLY A 93 1.15 -15.40 1.44
C GLY A 93 0.48 -14.27 2.23
N LEU A 94 1.14 -13.66 3.23
CA LEU A 94 0.59 -12.54 3.97
C LEU A 94 0.17 -11.41 3.01
N GLY A 95 -1.07 -10.92 3.16
CA GLY A 95 -1.68 -9.91 2.31
C GLY A 95 -2.56 -10.47 1.19
N LEU A 96 -2.54 -11.79 0.93
CA LEU A 96 -3.34 -12.40 -0.15
C LEU A 96 -4.75 -12.80 0.28
N MET A 97 -5.02 -12.92 1.58
CA MET A 97 -6.36 -13.29 2.08
C MET A 97 -7.42 -12.25 1.67
N LEU A 98 -7.06 -10.97 1.63
CA LEU A 98 -7.97 -9.87 1.33
C LEU A 98 -7.86 -9.39 -0.13
N LEU A 99 -7.47 -10.26 -1.08
CA LEU A 99 -7.55 -9.90 -2.50
C LEU A 99 -8.99 -9.58 -2.90
N GLY A 100 -9.16 -8.43 -3.55
CA GLY A 100 -10.42 -7.93 -4.04
C GLY A 100 -11.32 -7.24 -3.02
N VAL A 101 -10.93 -7.21 -1.76
CA VAL A 101 -11.61 -6.48 -0.67
C VAL A 101 -10.60 -5.78 0.21
N SER A 102 -11.05 -4.83 1.00
CA SER A 102 -10.25 -4.18 2.04
C SER A 102 -10.73 -4.58 3.44
N GLY A 103 -9.90 -4.36 4.44
CA GLY A 103 -10.21 -4.74 5.83
C GLY A 103 -11.49 -4.11 6.37
N ASP A 104 -11.82 -2.89 5.94
CA ASP A 104 -13.04 -2.18 6.35
C ASP A 104 -14.34 -2.80 5.80
N GLU A 105 -14.26 -3.53 4.68
CA GLU A 105 -15.41 -4.24 4.13
C GLU A 105 -15.77 -5.52 4.92
N VAL A 106 -14.81 -6.07 5.65
CA VAL A 106 -14.97 -7.39 6.30
C VAL A 106 -14.89 -7.36 7.82
N LEU A 107 -14.25 -6.35 8.40
CA LEU A 107 -14.11 -6.18 9.86
C LEU A 107 -15.06 -5.12 10.41
N PRO A 108 -15.44 -5.19 11.71
CA PRO A 108 -16.14 -4.10 12.37
C PRO A 108 -15.34 -2.80 12.30
N LYS A 109 -16.03 -1.69 12.05
CA LYS A 109 -15.40 -0.36 11.87
C LYS A 109 -14.43 0.00 12.99
N ALA A 110 -14.79 -0.22 14.26
CA ALA A 110 -13.94 0.12 15.39
C ALA A 110 -12.62 -0.70 15.40
N VAL A 111 -12.68 -1.97 15.00
CA VAL A 111 -11.52 -2.84 14.89
C VAL A 111 -10.62 -2.37 13.74
N TYR A 112 -11.21 -2.12 12.58
CA TYR A 112 -10.47 -1.64 11.40
C TYR A 112 -9.76 -0.32 11.69
N GLU A 113 -10.44 0.68 12.25
CA GLU A 113 -9.83 1.99 12.53
C GLU A 113 -8.66 1.88 13.52
N LYS A 114 -8.76 1.00 14.50
CA LYS A 114 -7.64 0.73 15.42
C LYS A 114 -6.44 0.12 14.68
N ILE A 115 -6.68 -0.93 13.89
CA ILE A 115 -5.63 -1.59 13.10
C ILE A 115 -4.99 -0.60 12.13
N LYS A 116 -5.79 0.21 11.44
CA LYS A 116 -5.33 1.24 10.53
C LYS A 116 -4.41 2.25 11.23
N ALA A 117 -4.82 2.79 12.38
CA ALA A 117 -4.01 3.75 13.12
C ALA A 117 -2.66 3.15 13.55
N GLU A 118 -2.65 1.91 14.04
CA GLU A 118 -1.43 1.21 14.42
C GLU A 118 -0.52 0.91 13.21
N ALA A 119 -1.10 0.46 12.10
CA ALA A 119 -0.34 0.14 10.89
C ALA A 119 0.36 1.36 10.32
N ILE A 120 -0.35 2.47 10.10
CA ILE A 120 0.25 3.68 9.51
C ILE A 120 1.28 4.35 10.43
N ALA A 121 1.15 4.20 11.74
CA ALA A 121 2.15 4.67 12.70
C ALA A 121 3.42 3.80 12.73
N THR A 122 3.34 2.56 12.27
CA THR A 122 4.40 1.56 12.38
C THR A 122 5.22 1.40 11.09
N VAL A 123 4.60 1.57 9.92
CA VAL A 123 5.27 1.41 8.62
C VAL A 123 6.52 2.28 8.51
N ARG A 124 7.53 1.75 7.78
CA ARG A 124 8.80 2.42 7.55
C ARG A 124 9.13 2.45 6.08
N GLY A 125 9.70 3.55 5.65
CA GLY A 125 10.12 3.68 4.27
C GLY A 125 10.21 5.12 3.81
N THR A 126 10.31 5.29 2.51
CA THR A 126 10.32 6.59 1.86
C THR A 126 9.53 6.53 0.58
N VAL A 127 8.88 7.63 0.23
CA VAL A 127 8.33 7.87 -1.09
C VAL A 127 9.05 9.08 -1.68
N GLN A 128 9.56 8.92 -2.88
CA GLN A 128 10.25 9.99 -3.58
C GLN A 128 9.26 10.72 -4.50
N ALA A 129 9.15 12.03 -4.30
CA ALA A 129 8.52 12.96 -5.21
C ALA A 129 9.58 13.99 -5.61
N ASP A 130 10.37 13.67 -6.63
CA ASP A 130 11.52 14.47 -7.03
C ASP A 130 11.09 15.55 -8.04
N ILE A 131 10.95 16.76 -7.54
CA ILE A 131 10.45 17.90 -8.31
C ILE A 131 11.42 18.31 -9.41
N LEU A 132 12.72 18.32 -9.10
CA LEU A 132 13.74 18.78 -10.05
C LEU A 132 13.91 17.82 -11.22
N LYS A 133 13.69 16.52 -11.01
CA LYS A 133 13.75 15.53 -12.09
C LYS A 133 12.64 15.70 -13.13
N GLU A 134 11.48 16.19 -12.75
CA GLU A 134 10.41 16.47 -13.70
C GLU A 134 10.82 17.57 -14.68
N ASP A 135 11.49 18.64 -14.21
CA ASP A 135 11.98 19.72 -15.07
C ASP A 135 13.20 19.32 -15.92
N GLN A 136 13.96 18.33 -15.49
CA GLN A 136 15.19 17.91 -16.17
C GLN A 136 14.96 16.93 -17.34
N ALA A 137 13.73 16.71 -17.78
CA ALA A 137 13.37 15.80 -18.86
C ALA A 137 13.89 14.34 -18.69
N GLN A 138 14.19 13.92 -17.47
CA GLN A 138 14.66 12.56 -17.18
C GLN A 138 13.54 11.55 -17.03
N ASN A 139 12.34 12.02 -16.78
CA ASN A 139 11.13 11.23 -16.68
C ASN A 139 10.15 11.62 -17.81
N THR A 140 8.90 11.52 -17.53
CA THR A 140 7.85 11.76 -18.51
C THR A 140 7.62 13.24 -18.83
N CYS A 141 8.12 14.17 -18.01
CA CYS A 141 7.86 15.62 -18.09
C CYS A 141 6.36 15.95 -18.23
N ILE A 142 5.52 15.14 -17.58
CA ILE A 142 4.06 15.25 -17.67
C ILE A 142 3.53 16.32 -16.71
N PHE A 143 4.21 16.51 -15.59
CA PHE A 143 3.75 17.38 -14.51
C PHE A 143 4.56 18.67 -14.45
N SER A 144 3.87 19.79 -14.19
CA SER A 144 4.54 21.06 -13.93
C SER A 144 5.22 21.05 -12.56
N THR A 145 6.25 21.88 -12.39
CA THR A 145 6.92 22.10 -11.10
C THR A 145 5.92 22.54 -10.01
N GLU A 146 4.95 23.39 -10.38
CA GLU A 146 3.91 23.81 -9.44
C GLU A 146 3.06 22.63 -8.94
N PHE A 147 2.66 21.74 -9.84
CA PHE A 147 1.92 20.52 -9.47
C PHE A 147 2.76 19.63 -8.55
N ALA A 148 4.03 19.42 -8.87
CA ALA A 148 4.92 18.58 -8.07
C ALA A 148 5.15 19.15 -6.67
N LEU A 149 5.27 20.48 -6.54
CA LEU A 149 5.37 21.18 -5.24
C LEU A 149 4.09 21.01 -4.40
N ARG A 150 2.92 21.18 -5.01
CA ARG A 150 1.63 20.96 -4.34
C ARG A 150 1.48 19.53 -3.87
N MET A 151 1.79 18.56 -4.74
CA MET A 151 1.73 17.15 -4.42
C MET A 151 2.63 16.80 -3.23
N MET A 152 3.85 17.33 -3.18
CA MET A 152 4.75 17.15 -2.04
C MET A 152 4.16 17.75 -0.76
N GLY A 153 3.56 18.94 -0.83
CA GLY A 153 2.88 19.56 0.29
C GLY A 153 1.72 18.71 0.81
N ASP A 154 0.90 18.18 -0.09
CA ASP A 154 -0.24 17.32 0.26
C ASP A 154 0.21 16.01 0.92
N ILE A 155 1.29 15.39 0.43
CA ILE A 155 1.89 14.20 1.06
C ILE A 155 2.38 14.52 2.47
N GLN A 156 3.03 15.65 2.67
CA GLN A 156 3.49 16.08 3.99
C GLN A 156 2.32 16.33 4.94
N GLN A 157 1.27 17.01 4.48
CA GLN A 157 0.05 17.22 5.28
C GLN A 157 -0.60 15.89 5.65
N TYR A 158 -0.65 14.94 4.72
CA TYR A 158 -1.16 13.59 4.98
C TYR A 158 -0.37 12.91 6.10
N PHE A 159 0.97 12.97 6.06
CA PHE A 159 1.82 12.38 7.09
C PHE A 159 1.62 13.04 8.46
N ILE A 160 1.54 14.37 8.51
CA ILE A 160 1.30 15.11 9.74
C ILE A 160 -0.07 14.78 10.32
N HIS A 161 -1.12 14.85 9.49
CA HIS A 161 -2.50 14.59 9.91
C HIS A 161 -2.69 13.18 10.47
N ASN A 162 -2.04 12.20 9.88
CA ASN A 162 -2.13 10.80 10.29
C ASN A 162 -1.03 10.36 11.26
N GLN A 163 -0.20 11.29 11.75
CA GLN A 163 0.91 11.03 12.69
C GLN A 163 1.89 9.94 12.21
N ILE A 164 2.17 9.92 10.90
CA ILE A 164 3.10 8.98 10.29
C ILE A 164 4.53 9.47 10.54
N GLN A 165 5.28 8.79 11.41
CA GLN A 165 6.58 9.27 11.87
C GLN A 165 7.77 8.59 11.20
N ASN A 166 7.60 7.36 10.72
CA ASN A 166 8.70 6.51 10.27
C ASN A 166 8.74 6.31 8.75
N PHE A 167 7.89 7.02 8.01
CA PHE A 167 7.77 6.88 6.56
C PHE A 167 8.12 8.19 5.83
N TYR A 168 8.96 9.03 6.41
CA TYR A 168 9.23 10.35 5.87
C TYR A 168 10.70 10.70 5.95
N SER A 169 11.29 11.01 4.82
CA SER A 169 12.57 11.71 4.75
C SER A 169 12.52 12.75 3.65
N VAL A 170 13.11 13.92 3.88
CA VAL A 170 13.27 14.95 2.87
C VAL A 170 14.72 14.97 2.43
N SER A 171 14.94 14.86 1.13
CA SER A 171 16.23 15.14 0.53
C SER A 171 16.05 16.15 -0.60
N ILE A 172 16.96 17.10 -0.69
CA ILE A 172 17.08 17.96 -1.85
C ILE A 172 18.14 17.30 -2.72
N SER A 173 17.71 16.71 -3.82
CA SER A 173 18.58 16.06 -4.78
C SER A 173 18.27 16.54 -6.19
N GLY A 174 19.28 16.73 -6.96
CA GLY A 174 19.18 17.00 -8.39
C GLY A 174 20.22 16.16 -9.14
N TYR A 175 19.92 15.82 -10.36
CA TYR A 175 20.90 15.31 -11.31
C TYR A 175 21.60 16.50 -11.96
N HIS A 176 22.92 16.43 -12.04
CA HIS A 176 23.77 17.34 -12.80
C HIS A 176 24.19 16.69 -14.11
#